data_d0339ec4b794b30a6514a109ad6e89d8
#
_entry.id   d0339ec4b794b30a6514a109ad6e89d8
#
_cell.length_a   1.000
_cell.length_b   1.000
_cell.length_c   1.000
_cell.angle_alpha   90.00
_cell.angle_beta   90.00
_cell.angle_gamma   90.00
#
_symmetry.space_group_name_H-M   'P 1'
#
loop_
_entity.id
_entity.type
_entity.pdbx_description
1 polymer ?
#
loop_
_entity_poly.entity_id
_entity_poly.type
_entity_poly.pdbx_seq_one_letter_code
_entity_poly.pdbx_strand_id
1 'polypeptide(L)'
;MSTVRYLRRYRDATRMNHWYVVLMFIAAALSGLAFFHPSLFFFTAFFGGGQWTRILHPFFGLAMVLGFAFLFFTMWRENVLDRADREWLAKAPEMLKGNKEGMPAVGKYNAGQKLVFWAFAVSLLLLLVTGFMFWSPWFVHFFPITLRRIAVVVHAASAFVLVVSVMTHIYAAIWIKGTMRAMTRGTVTEGWAKLNHPLWHRKMTRGE
;
A
#
# COMPACT_ATOMS: atom_id res chain seq x y z
N MET A 1 11.39 -36.82 9.13
CA MET A 1 11.09 -35.57 8.41
C MET A 1 10.45 -34.59 9.38
N SER A 2 11.09 -33.47 9.70
CA SER A 2 10.46 -32.45 10.57
C SER A 2 9.31 -31.79 9.84
N THR A 3 8.12 -31.89 10.37
CA THR A 3 6.91 -31.26 9.82
C THR A 3 7.07 -29.73 9.90
N VAL A 4 7.02 -29.05 8.75
CA VAL A 4 7.09 -27.58 8.69
C VAL A 4 5.84 -27.00 9.34
N ARG A 5 5.99 -26.30 10.46
CA ARG A 5 4.91 -25.63 11.15
C ARG A 5 4.60 -24.29 10.48
N TYR A 6 3.29 -24.00 10.28
CA TYR A 6 2.79 -22.76 9.69
C TYR A 6 2.01 -21.93 10.71
N LEU A 7 2.22 -20.63 10.71
CA LEU A 7 1.48 -19.66 11.52
C LEU A 7 0.55 -18.83 10.62
N ARG A 8 -0.69 -18.64 11.04
CA ARG A 8 -1.66 -17.80 10.32
C ARG A 8 -1.32 -16.34 10.54
N ARG A 9 -1.08 -15.60 9.44
CA ARG A 9 -0.73 -14.17 9.49
C ARG A 9 -1.89 -13.27 9.12
N TYR A 10 -2.68 -13.66 8.11
CA TYR A 10 -3.84 -12.89 7.64
C TYR A 10 -5.06 -13.79 7.46
N ARG A 11 -6.25 -13.21 7.74
CA ARG A 11 -7.55 -13.83 7.47
C ARG A 11 -7.84 -13.79 5.97
N ASP A 12 -8.71 -14.67 5.49
CA ASP A 12 -9.05 -14.76 4.08
C ASP A 12 -9.73 -13.49 3.57
N ALA A 13 -10.65 -12.89 4.35
CA ALA A 13 -11.27 -11.60 4.01
C ALA A 13 -10.24 -10.48 3.80
N THR A 14 -9.21 -10.40 4.65
CA THR A 14 -8.11 -9.41 4.51
C THR A 14 -7.33 -9.63 3.22
N ARG A 15 -7.06 -10.88 2.86
CA ARG A 15 -6.33 -11.24 1.63
C ARG A 15 -7.16 -10.95 0.39
N MET A 16 -8.41 -11.36 0.37
CA MET A 16 -9.33 -11.09 -0.75
C MET A 16 -9.45 -9.58 -0.98
N ASN A 17 -9.67 -8.82 0.09
CA ASN A 17 -9.76 -7.37 -0.02
C ASN A 17 -8.42 -6.72 -0.45
N HIS A 18 -7.26 -7.26 -0.03
CA HIS A 18 -5.97 -6.79 -0.52
C HIS A 18 -5.86 -6.97 -2.04
N TRP A 19 -6.23 -8.14 -2.59
CA TRP A 19 -6.19 -8.38 -4.03
C TRP A 19 -7.23 -7.56 -4.79
N TYR A 20 -8.39 -7.28 -4.19
CA TYR A 20 -9.35 -6.31 -4.72
C TYR A 20 -8.73 -4.90 -4.83
N VAL A 21 -8.05 -4.43 -3.77
CA VAL A 21 -7.36 -3.13 -3.80
C VAL A 21 -6.26 -3.11 -4.86
N VAL A 22 -5.50 -4.20 -5.03
CA VAL A 22 -4.49 -4.33 -6.09
C VAL A 22 -5.12 -4.17 -7.47
N LEU A 23 -6.25 -4.83 -7.74
CA LEU A 23 -6.94 -4.73 -9.02
C LEU A 23 -7.43 -3.30 -9.27
N MET A 24 -8.05 -2.67 -8.28
CA MET A 24 -8.53 -1.29 -8.38
C MET A 24 -7.36 -0.30 -8.52
N PHE A 25 -6.24 -0.53 -7.85
CA PHE A 25 -5.01 0.25 -8.02
C PHE A 25 -4.49 0.18 -9.46
N ILE A 26 -4.40 -1.02 -10.04
CA ILE A 26 -3.94 -1.18 -11.44
C ILE A 26 -4.86 -0.39 -12.39
N ALA A 27 -6.18 -0.52 -12.24
CA ALA A 27 -7.14 0.19 -13.06
C ALA A 27 -7.03 1.73 -12.89
N ALA A 28 -6.95 2.22 -11.64
CA ALA A 28 -6.79 3.64 -11.34
C ALA A 28 -5.43 4.18 -11.84
N ALA A 29 -4.33 3.43 -11.66
CA ALA A 29 -3.00 3.83 -12.09
C ALA A 29 -2.91 3.91 -13.62
N LEU A 30 -3.35 2.89 -14.36
CA LEU A 30 -3.31 2.90 -15.81
C LEU A 30 -4.19 4.00 -16.40
N SER A 31 -5.42 4.18 -15.87
CA SER A 31 -6.31 5.24 -16.32
C SER A 31 -5.80 6.65 -15.97
N GLY A 32 -5.13 6.81 -14.81
CA GLY A 32 -4.52 8.09 -14.42
C GLY A 32 -3.27 8.42 -15.22
N LEU A 33 -2.38 7.44 -15.44
CA LEU A 33 -1.17 7.58 -16.26
C LEU A 33 -1.51 7.95 -17.71
N ALA A 34 -2.64 7.45 -18.24
CA ALA A 34 -3.10 7.80 -19.57
C ALA A 34 -3.29 9.32 -19.77
N PHE A 35 -3.59 10.07 -18.70
CA PHE A 35 -3.75 11.53 -18.74
C PHE A 35 -2.54 12.30 -18.23
N PHE A 36 -1.56 11.60 -17.66
CA PHE A 36 -0.38 12.24 -17.08
C PHE A 36 0.59 12.72 -18.15
N HIS A 37 0.79 11.95 -19.24
CA HIS A 37 1.71 12.30 -20.31
C HIS A 37 1.20 11.78 -21.66
N PRO A 38 1.35 12.56 -22.77
CA PRO A 38 0.86 12.16 -24.11
C PRO A 38 1.36 10.79 -24.56
N SER A 39 2.62 10.43 -24.28
CA SER A 39 3.18 9.12 -24.62
C SER A 39 2.49 7.93 -23.94
N LEU A 40 1.72 8.17 -22.86
CA LEU A 40 0.99 7.15 -22.12
C LEU A 40 -0.49 7.09 -22.50
N PHE A 41 -0.93 7.95 -23.42
CA PHE A 41 -2.33 8.02 -23.84
C PHE A 41 -2.86 6.71 -24.43
N PHE A 42 -1.99 5.85 -24.93
CA PHE A 42 -2.36 4.52 -25.43
C PHE A 42 -3.03 3.63 -24.37
N PHE A 43 -2.77 3.86 -23.06
CA PHE A 43 -3.47 3.14 -22.00
C PHE A 43 -5.00 3.35 -22.01
N THR A 44 -5.50 4.42 -22.65
CA THR A 44 -6.94 4.62 -22.82
C THR A 44 -7.62 3.48 -23.59
N ALA A 45 -6.89 2.77 -24.42
CA ALA A 45 -7.40 1.63 -25.19
C ALA A 45 -7.95 0.50 -24.28
N PHE A 46 -7.39 0.33 -23.09
CA PHE A 46 -7.88 -0.66 -22.12
C PHE A 46 -9.26 -0.34 -21.54
N PHE A 47 -9.70 0.91 -21.65
CA PHE A 47 -10.94 1.42 -21.04
C PHE A 47 -11.98 1.88 -22.08
N GLY A 48 -11.78 1.61 -23.37
CA GLY A 48 -12.68 2.05 -24.42
C GLY A 48 -12.45 3.47 -24.95
N GLY A 49 -11.21 3.97 -24.81
CA GLY A 49 -10.79 5.29 -25.28
C GLY A 49 -10.81 6.39 -24.21
N GLY A 50 -10.30 7.57 -24.59
CA GLY A 50 -10.06 8.66 -23.63
C GLY A 50 -11.30 9.14 -22.87
N GLN A 51 -12.48 9.16 -23.50
CA GLN A 51 -13.74 9.57 -22.86
C GLN A 51 -14.12 8.59 -21.74
N TRP A 52 -14.14 7.30 -22.01
CA TRP A 52 -14.47 6.28 -21.02
C TRP A 52 -13.42 6.21 -19.91
N THR A 53 -12.13 6.35 -20.25
CA THR A 53 -11.05 6.41 -19.25
C THR A 53 -11.29 7.53 -18.24
N ARG A 54 -11.68 8.72 -18.70
CA ARG A 54 -11.99 9.87 -17.83
C ARG A 54 -13.24 9.65 -16.97
N ILE A 55 -14.24 8.95 -17.49
CA ILE A 55 -15.46 8.62 -16.73
C ILE A 55 -15.13 7.57 -15.66
N LEU A 56 -14.38 6.52 -16.00
CA LEU A 56 -14.16 5.37 -15.13
C LEU A 56 -13.09 5.61 -14.05
N HIS A 57 -12.08 6.45 -14.33
CA HIS A 57 -10.97 6.71 -13.41
C HIS A 57 -11.41 7.08 -11.97
N PRO A 58 -12.32 8.04 -11.75
CA PRO A 58 -12.73 8.39 -10.40
C PRO A 58 -13.44 7.23 -9.67
N PHE A 59 -14.18 6.39 -10.39
CA PHE A 59 -14.84 5.22 -9.78
C PHE A 59 -13.84 4.15 -9.37
N PHE A 60 -12.78 3.90 -10.17
CA PHE A 60 -11.68 3.01 -9.76
C PHE A 60 -10.97 3.55 -8.52
N GLY A 61 -10.71 4.86 -8.48
CA GLY A 61 -10.13 5.53 -7.32
C GLY A 61 -10.99 5.39 -6.07
N LEU A 62 -12.30 5.67 -6.18
CA LEU A 62 -13.24 5.53 -5.06
C LEU A 62 -13.31 4.08 -4.56
N ALA A 63 -13.45 3.11 -5.48
CA ALA A 63 -13.48 1.69 -5.15
C ALA A 63 -12.19 1.23 -4.45
N MET A 64 -11.03 1.71 -4.91
CA MET A 64 -9.73 1.46 -4.28
C MET A 64 -9.67 2.02 -2.86
N VAL A 65 -10.11 3.27 -2.66
CA VAL A 65 -10.11 3.92 -1.33
C VAL A 65 -11.04 3.19 -0.37
N LEU A 66 -12.21 2.75 -0.79
CA LEU A 66 -13.14 1.98 0.04
C LEU A 66 -12.51 0.63 0.46
N GLY A 67 -11.89 -0.09 -0.47
CA GLY A 67 -11.15 -1.31 -0.15
C GLY A 67 -9.98 -1.06 0.79
N PHE A 68 -9.21 0.01 0.57
CA PHE A 68 -8.11 0.37 1.45
C PHE A 68 -8.58 0.81 2.84
N ALA A 69 -9.71 1.49 2.95
CA ALA A 69 -10.29 1.85 4.25
C ALA A 69 -10.54 0.62 5.12
N PHE A 70 -11.03 -0.49 4.54
CA PHE A 70 -11.16 -1.76 5.27
C PHE A 70 -9.79 -2.26 5.78
N LEU A 71 -8.74 -2.23 4.96
CA LEU A 71 -7.38 -2.61 5.38
C LEU A 71 -6.85 -1.66 6.46
N PHE A 72 -7.08 -0.36 6.28
CA PHE A 72 -6.66 0.67 7.23
C PHE A 72 -7.26 0.41 8.62
N PHE A 73 -8.57 0.29 8.74
CA PHE A 73 -9.23 0.06 10.02
C PHE A 73 -8.91 -1.30 10.64
N THR A 74 -8.53 -2.29 9.83
CA THR A 74 -8.11 -3.60 10.33
C THR A 74 -6.67 -3.57 10.87
N MET A 75 -5.78 -2.71 10.34
CA MET A 75 -4.34 -2.80 10.60
C MET A 75 -3.72 -1.55 11.26
N TRP A 76 -4.43 -0.41 11.35
CA TRP A 76 -3.83 0.86 11.76
C TRP A 76 -3.19 0.82 13.15
N ARG A 77 -3.80 0.10 14.12
CA ARG A 77 -3.27 -0.02 15.48
C ARG A 77 -1.91 -0.71 15.52
N GLU A 78 -1.70 -1.71 14.65
CA GLU A 78 -0.44 -2.44 14.55
C GLU A 78 0.62 -1.65 13.76
N ASN A 79 0.22 -0.58 13.07
CA ASN A 79 1.08 0.28 12.25
C ASN A 79 1.37 1.65 12.91
N VAL A 80 0.97 1.88 14.16
CA VAL A 80 1.41 3.05 14.93
C VAL A 80 2.92 2.96 15.16
N LEU A 81 3.62 4.09 14.89
CA LEU A 81 5.07 4.17 15.07
C LEU A 81 5.40 4.29 16.57
N ASP A 82 6.43 3.57 17.00
CA ASP A 82 6.93 3.57 18.37
C ASP A 82 8.43 3.91 18.44
N ARG A 83 9.03 3.87 19.65
CA ARG A 83 10.46 4.17 19.84
C ARG A 83 11.36 3.16 19.14
N ALA A 84 11.01 1.88 19.16
CA ALA A 84 11.79 0.84 18.49
C ALA A 84 11.83 1.03 16.96
N ASP A 85 10.77 1.61 16.37
CA ASP A 85 10.75 1.94 14.95
C ASP A 85 11.79 3.02 14.60
N ARG A 86 12.01 4.01 15.48
CA ARG A 86 13.04 5.05 15.27
C ARG A 86 14.46 4.45 15.28
N GLU A 87 14.71 3.55 16.23
CA GLU A 87 16.00 2.83 16.30
C GLU A 87 16.19 1.94 15.07
N TRP A 88 15.12 1.28 14.63
CA TRP A 88 15.14 0.46 13.42
C TRP A 88 15.48 1.29 12.18
N LEU A 89 14.83 2.48 12.03
CA LEU A 89 15.09 3.39 10.91
C LEU A 89 16.51 3.93 10.92
N ALA A 90 17.06 4.26 12.09
CA ALA A 90 18.45 4.72 12.22
C ALA A 90 19.44 3.65 11.76
N LYS A 91 19.13 2.36 11.94
CA LYS A 91 19.96 1.21 11.53
C LYS A 91 19.61 0.66 10.14
N ALA A 92 18.56 1.18 9.48
CA ALA A 92 18.13 0.70 8.17
C ALA A 92 19.22 0.76 7.08
N PRO A 93 20.10 1.78 7.00
CA PRO A 93 21.21 1.78 6.04
C PRO A 93 22.16 0.59 6.19
N GLU A 94 22.47 0.17 7.43
CA GLU A 94 23.34 -0.98 7.68
C GLU A 94 22.64 -2.29 7.30
N MET A 95 21.34 -2.39 7.59
CA MET A 95 20.53 -3.54 7.16
C MET A 95 20.51 -3.68 5.62
N LEU A 96 20.43 -2.58 4.88
CA LEU A 96 20.47 -2.60 3.42
C LEU A 96 21.83 -3.04 2.87
N LYS A 97 22.92 -2.81 3.61
CA LYS A 97 24.26 -3.35 3.30
C LYS A 97 24.43 -4.84 3.71
N GLY A 98 23.38 -5.46 4.25
CA GLY A 98 23.39 -6.88 4.67
C GLY A 98 23.72 -7.10 6.13
N ASN A 99 24.11 -6.07 6.90
CA ASN A 99 24.39 -6.19 8.32
C ASN A 99 23.09 -6.06 9.13
N LYS A 100 22.68 -7.18 9.74
CA LYS A 100 21.47 -7.24 10.59
C LYS A 100 21.79 -7.25 12.09
N GLU A 101 23.07 -7.15 12.48
CA GLU A 101 23.48 -7.17 13.87
C GLU A 101 22.95 -5.95 14.62
N GLY A 102 22.43 -6.18 15.82
CA GLY A 102 21.90 -5.12 16.69
C GLY A 102 20.61 -4.47 16.19
N MET A 103 19.92 -5.01 15.17
CA MET A 103 18.59 -4.53 14.77
C MET A 103 17.57 -4.77 15.89
N PRO A 104 16.71 -3.80 16.23
CA PRO A 104 15.65 -3.98 17.20
C PRO A 104 14.72 -5.13 16.82
N ALA A 105 14.24 -5.87 17.83
CA ALA A 105 13.26 -6.93 17.61
C ALA A 105 11.95 -6.36 17.08
N VAL A 106 11.39 -7.00 16.05
CA VAL A 106 10.24 -6.50 15.28
C VAL A 106 8.96 -7.23 15.67
N GLY A 107 7.88 -6.48 15.81
CA GLY A 107 6.51 -6.98 15.98
C GLY A 107 5.93 -7.56 14.67
N LYS A 108 4.61 -7.44 14.50
CA LYS A 108 3.96 -7.91 13.26
C LYS A 108 4.40 -7.13 12.03
N TYR A 109 4.72 -5.85 12.17
CA TYR A 109 5.25 -4.99 11.12
C TYR A 109 6.53 -4.32 11.58
N ASN A 110 7.51 -4.18 10.68
CA ASN A 110 8.71 -3.38 10.91
C ASN A 110 8.47 -1.90 10.52
N ALA A 111 9.39 -1.02 10.92
CA ALA A 111 9.25 0.41 10.67
C ALA A 111 9.09 0.77 9.18
N GLY A 112 9.80 0.09 8.29
CA GLY A 112 9.66 0.31 6.84
C GLY A 112 8.26 -0.04 6.34
N GLN A 113 7.67 -1.16 6.81
CA GLN A 113 6.30 -1.54 6.48
C GLN A 113 5.27 -0.54 7.03
N LYS A 114 5.49 -0.03 8.26
CA LYS A 114 4.65 1.01 8.86
C LYS A 114 4.71 2.32 8.06
N LEU A 115 5.90 2.75 7.62
CA LEU A 115 6.04 3.94 6.77
C LEU A 115 5.31 3.80 5.44
N VAL A 116 5.42 2.66 4.77
CA VAL A 116 4.69 2.37 3.51
C VAL A 116 3.18 2.38 3.75
N PHE A 117 2.70 1.81 4.86
CA PHE A 117 1.28 1.84 5.23
C PHE A 117 0.76 3.28 5.37
N TRP A 118 1.50 4.15 6.07
CA TRP A 118 1.13 5.56 6.22
C TRP A 118 1.28 6.36 4.93
N ALA A 119 2.28 6.05 4.10
CA ALA A 119 2.41 6.66 2.77
C ALA A 119 1.18 6.33 1.90
N PHE A 120 0.69 5.09 1.94
CA PHE A 120 -0.56 4.73 1.27
C PHE A 120 -1.75 5.51 1.83
N ALA A 121 -1.91 5.56 3.15
CA ALA A 121 -3.04 6.24 3.79
C ALA A 121 -3.11 7.72 3.44
N VAL A 122 -1.97 8.43 3.55
CA VAL A 122 -1.89 9.86 3.25
C VAL A 122 -2.09 10.12 1.76
N SER A 123 -1.42 9.36 0.89
CA SER A 123 -1.55 9.53 -0.56
C SER A 123 -2.98 9.28 -1.03
N LEU A 124 -3.64 8.22 -0.56
CA LEU A 124 -5.01 7.90 -0.92
C LEU A 124 -6.01 8.94 -0.42
N LEU A 125 -5.80 9.48 0.78
CA LEU A 125 -6.62 10.58 1.31
C LEU A 125 -6.48 11.84 0.44
N LEU A 126 -5.25 12.22 0.09
CA LEU A 126 -4.99 13.37 -0.78
C LEU A 126 -5.57 13.16 -2.17
N LEU A 127 -5.40 11.96 -2.76
CA LEU A 127 -5.98 11.61 -4.05
C LEU A 127 -7.51 11.68 -4.03
N LEU A 128 -8.16 11.21 -2.97
CA LEU A 128 -9.60 11.27 -2.82
C LEU A 128 -10.08 12.72 -2.75
N VAL A 129 -9.53 13.51 -1.83
CA VAL A 129 -9.94 14.91 -1.62
C VAL A 129 -9.71 15.74 -2.88
N THR A 130 -8.53 15.67 -3.46
CA THR A 130 -8.20 16.44 -4.66
C THR A 130 -8.99 15.96 -5.87
N GLY A 131 -9.22 14.65 -6.01
CA GLY A 131 -10.03 14.09 -7.07
C GLY A 131 -11.46 14.63 -7.06
N PHE A 132 -12.09 14.73 -5.89
CA PHE A 132 -13.42 15.35 -5.78
C PHE A 132 -13.42 16.82 -6.22
N MET A 133 -12.35 17.57 -5.97
CA MET A 133 -12.31 19.02 -6.28
C MET A 133 -12.38 19.33 -7.78
N PHE A 134 -11.95 18.41 -8.63
CA PHE A 134 -12.01 18.59 -10.08
C PHE A 134 -12.87 17.52 -10.81
N TRP A 135 -13.59 16.68 -10.07
CA TRP A 135 -14.48 15.69 -10.67
C TRP A 135 -15.69 16.33 -11.36
N SER A 136 -15.64 16.37 -12.66
CA SER A 136 -16.72 16.88 -13.51
C SER A 136 -17.62 15.72 -13.96
N PRO A 137 -18.95 15.94 -14.05
CA PRO A 137 -19.67 17.20 -13.80
C PRO A 137 -20.12 17.43 -12.35
N TRP A 138 -19.85 16.48 -11.42
CA TRP A 138 -20.52 16.39 -10.13
C TRP A 138 -20.09 17.47 -9.12
N PHE A 139 -18.77 17.64 -8.90
CA PHE A 139 -18.26 18.46 -7.79
C PHE A 139 -17.47 19.70 -8.24
N VAL A 140 -17.06 19.76 -9.50
CA VAL A 140 -16.14 20.78 -10.02
C VAL A 140 -16.64 22.21 -9.82
N HIS A 141 -17.95 22.44 -9.80
CA HIS A 141 -18.57 23.76 -9.68
C HIS A 141 -18.54 24.33 -8.24
N PHE A 142 -18.31 23.48 -7.23
CA PHE A 142 -18.18 23.94 -5.84
C PHE A 142 -16.82 24.60 -5.54
N PHE A 143 -15.85 24.45 -6.43
CA PHE A 143 -14.47 24.88 -6.18
C PHE A 143 -13.98 25.91 -7.18
N PRO A 144 -13.36 27.04 -6.73
CA PRO A 144 -12.81 28.05 -7.63
C PRO A 144 -11.66 27.48 -8.46
N ILE A 145 -11.46 28.07 -9.66
CA ILE A 145 -10.46 27.58 -10.64
C ILE A 145 -9.06 27.47 -10.08
N THR A 146 -8.63 28.42 -9.24
CA THR A 146 -7.30 28.41 -8.63
C THR A 146 -7.12 27.18 -7.74
N LEU A 147 -8.10 26.88 -6.92
CA LEU A 147 -8.06 25.72 -6.02
C LEU A 147 -8.02 24.39 -6.81
N ARG A 148 -8.80 24.31 -7.89
CA ARG A 148 -8.79 23.12 -8.78
C ARG A 148 -7.43 22.92 -9.45
N ARG A 149 -6.76 23.99 -9.87
CA ARG A 149 -5.39 23.92 -10.44
C ARG A 149 -4.38 23.38 -9.42
N ILE A 150 -4.44 23.86 -8.18
CA ILE A 150 -3.62 23.34 -7.09
C ILE A 150 -3.93 21.87 -6.83
N ALA A 151 -5.23 21.52 -6.78
CA ALA A 151 -5.67 20.15 -6.56
C ALA A 151 -5.13 19.17 -7.62
N VAL A 152 -5.09 19.55 -8.90
CA VAL A 152 -4.50 18.73 -9.97
C VAL A 152 -3.03 18.44 -9.71
N VAL A 153 -2.26 19.44 -9.30
CA VAL A 153 -0.81 19.28 -9.00
C VAL A 153 -0.62 18.37 -7.79
N VAL A 154 -1.38 18.59 -6.71
CA VAL A 154 -1.33 17.75 -5.50
C VAL A 154 -1.75 16.33 -5.80
N HIS A 155 -2.78 16.13 -6.64
CA HIS A 155 -3.23 14.81 -7.09
C HIS A 155 -2.12 14.06 -7.83
N ALA A 156 -1.50 14.70 -8.80
CA ALA A 156 -0.40 14.11 -9.58
C ALA A 156 0.80 13.75 -8.69
N ALA A 157 1.20 14.65 -7.78
CA ALA A 157 2.29 14.40 -6.84
C ALA A 157 1.96 13.24 -5.88
N SER A 158 0.72 13.19 -5.36
CA SER A 158 0.26 12.11 -4.49
C SER A 158 0.19 10.77 -5.22
N ALA A 159 -0.23 10.77 -6.50
CA ALA A 159 -0.22 9.57 -7.33
C ALA A 159 1.20 9.06 -7.56
N PHE A 160 2.16 9.96 -7.82
CA PHE A 160 3.58 9.60 -7.96
C PHE A 160 4.12 8.95 -6.67
N VAL A 161 3.87 9.57 -5.51
CA VAL A 161 4.29 9.01 -4.20
C VAL A 161 3.65 7.65 -3.96
N LEU A 162 2.36 7.49 -4.28
CA LEU A 162 1.66 6.21 -4.15
C LEU A 162 2.29 5.12 -5.02
N VAL A 163 2.57 5.41 -6.30
CA VAL A 163 3.19 4.47 -7.23
C VAL A 163 4.57 4.03 -6.73
N VAL A 164 5.43 4.98 -6.32
CA VAL A 164 6.77 4.68 -5.76
C VAL A 164 6.64 3.83 -4.50
N SER A 165 5.67 4.14 -3.62
CA SER A 165 5.41 3.36 -2.40
C SER A 165 4.95 1.93 -2.72
N VAL A 166 4.10 1.75 -3.75
CA VAL A 166 3.68 0.41 -4.22
C VAL A 166 4.86 -0.37 -4.79
N MET A 167 5.73 0.27 -5.58
CA MET A 167 6.95 -0.37 -6.09
C MET A 167 7.86 -0.83 -4.95
N THR A 168 8.06 0.02 -3.94
CA THR A 168 8.83 -0.31 -2.73
C THR A 168 8.20 -1.46 -1.97
N HIS A 169 6.86 -1.47 -1.83
CA HIS A 169 6.11 -2.54 -1.18
C HIS A 169 6.27 -3.89 -1.91
N ILE A 170 6.14 -3.91 -3.22
CA ILE A 170 6.31 -5.12 -4.05
C ILE A 170 7.75 -5.61 -3.97
N TYR A 171 8.72 -4.70 -4.13
CA TYR A 171 10.14 -5.04 -4.03
C TYR A 171 10.48 -5.69 -2.70
N ALA A 172 10.08 -5.09 -1.58
CA ALA A 172 10.31 -5.63 -0.24
C ALA A 172 9.65 -7.01 -0.04
N ALA A 173 8.45 -7.21 -0.59
CA ALA A 173 7.73 -8.47 -0.51
C ALA A 173 8.42 -9.61 -1.28
N ILE A 174 9.07 -9.30 -2.42
CA ILE A 174 9.83 -10.26 -3.22
C ILE A 174 11.21 -10.51 -2.60
N TRP A 175 11.88 -9.45 -2.13
CA TRP A 175 13.23 -9.52 -1.53
C TRP A 175 13.29 -10.45 -0.32
N ILE A 176 12.31 -10.37 0.57
CA ILE A 176 12.24 -11.22 1.76
C ILE A 176 11.51 -12.52 1.40
N LYS A 177 12.28 -13.56 1.04
CA LYS A 177 11.76 -14.88 0.66
C LYS A 177 10.72 -15.40 1.66
N GLY A 178 9.57 -15.84 1.18
CA GLY A 178 8.45 -16.35 1.99
C GLY A 178 7.41 -15.33 2.37
N THR A 179 7.65 -14.02 2.19
CA THR A 179 6.69 -12.95 2.52
C THR A 179 5.43 -13.02 1.64
N MET A 180 5.56 -13.26 0.34
CA MET A 180 4.44 -13.39 -0.59
C MET A 180 3.41 -14.43 -0.15
N ARG A 181 3.86 -15.50 0.52
CA ARG A 181 2.98 -16.55 1.05
C ARG A 181 1.92 -16.00 2.02
N ALA A 182 2.24 -14.94 2.78
CA ALA A 182 1.33 -14.29 3.70
C ALA A 182 0.05 -13.79 2.99
N MET A 183 0.19 -13.17 1.81
CA MET A 183 -0.95 -12.67 1.02
C MET A 183 -1.54 -13.70 0.05
N THR A 184 -0.77 -14.68 -0.42
CA THR A 184 -1.29 -15.72 -1.32
C THR A 184 -1.97 -16.87 -0.56
N ARG A 185 -1.44 -17.28 0.61
CA ARG A 185 -1.94 -18.43 1.40
C ARG A 185 -2.39 -18.09 2.83
N GLY A 186 -2.21 -16.85 3.29
CA GLY A 186 -2.58 -16.39 4.64
C GLY A 186 -1.65 -16.86 5.74
N THR A 187 -0.63 -17.67 5.43
CA THR A 187 0.28 -18.29 6.40
C THR A 187 1.73 -17.99 6.07
N VAL A 188 2.57 -18.06 7.09
CA VAL A 188 4.04 -18.05 6.97
C VAL A 188 4.62 -19.23 7.73
N THR A 189 5.85 -19.67 7.40
CA THR A 189 6.52 -20.70 8.19
C THR A 189 6.93 -20.14 9.55
N GLU A 190 6.97 -20.97 10.58
CA GLU A 190 7.42 -20.58 11.92
C GLU A 190 8.85 -20.04 11.89
N GLY A 191 9.76 -20.67 11.12
CA GLY A 191 11.12 -20.21 10.92
C GLY A 191 11.19 -18.79 10.32
N TRP A 192 10.35 -18.51 9.33
CA TRP A 192 10.24 -17.15 8.75
C TRP A 192 9.78 -16.13 9.80
N ALA A 193 8.77 -16.48 10.61
CA ALA A 193 8.24 -15.62 11.66
C ALA A 193 9.29 -15.33 12.74
N LYS A 194 10.02 -16.34 13.18
CA LYS A 194 11.10 -16.22 14.17
C LYS A 194 12.23 -15.32 13.67
N LEU A 195 12.61 -15.44 12.39
CA LEU A 195 13.70 -14.67 11.79
C LEU A 195 13.34 -13.21 11.54
N ASN A 196 12.15 -12.94 10.97
CA ASN A 196 11.78 -11.62 10.48
C ASN A 196 10.88 -10.83 11.44
N HIS A 197 10.15 -11.50 12.34
CA HIS A 197 9.18 -10.92 13.25
C HIS A 197 9.21 -11.60 14.64
N PRO A 198 10.33 -11.55 15.35
CA PRO A 198 10.54 -12.34 16.58
C PRO A 198 9.55 -12.00 17.71
N LEU A 199 9.15 -10.74 17.88
CA LEU A 199 8.15 -10.38 18.90
C LEU A 199 6.76 -10.91 18.53
N TRP A 200 6.37 -10.82 17.27
CA TRP A 200 5.12 -11.40 16.79
C TRP A 200 5.12 -12.93 16.91
N HIS A 201 6.24 -13.59 16.58
CA HIS A 201 6.41 -15.03 16.74
C HIS A 201 6.17 -15.44 18.22
N ARG A 202 6.82 -14.75 19.17
CA ARG A 202 6.65 -15.03 20.62
C ARG A 202 5.21 -14.90 21.05
N LYS A 203 4.49 -13.83 20.63
CA LYS A 203 3.09 -13.64 20.91
C LYS A 203 2.21 -14.80 20.38
N MET A 204 2.48 -15.27 19.17
CA MET A 204 1.71 -16.36 18.54
C MET A 204 2.00 -17.74 19.15
N THR A 205 3.17 -17.96 19.74
CA THR A 205 3.56 -19.25 20.30
C THR A 205 3.32 -19.37 21.79
N ARG A 206 3.29 -18.26 22.55
CA ARG A 206 3.04 -18.23 23.98
C ARG A 206 1.57 -18.03 24.35
N GLY A 207 0.71 -17.68 23.40
CA GLY A 207 -0.72 -17.43 23.63
C GLY A 207 -1.03 -16.10 24.35
N GLU A 208 -0.06 -15.16 24.34
CA GLU A 208 -0.19 -13.82 24.92
C GLU A 208 -0.76 -12.82 23.90
#